data_4faa9c720ea67dbf38c439919844703b
#
_entry.id   4faa9c720ea67dbf38c439919844703b
#
_cell.length_a   1.000
_cell.length_b   1.000
_cell.length_c   1.000
_cell.angle_alpha   90.00
_cell.angle_beta   90.00
_cell.angle_gamma   90.00
#
_symmetry.space_group_name_H-M   'P 1'
#
loop_
_entity.id
_entity.type
_entity.pdbx_description
1 polymer ?
#
loop_
_entity_poly.entity_id
_entity_poly.type
_entity_poly.pdbx_seq_one_letter_code
_entity_poly.pdbx_strand_id
1 'polypeptide(L)'
;MRKIFLSLLVLVTLSSIAQDLPKNYASLLKEVEPELIAWRRHFHEFPELSNREVNTGKYIADFLKTLPNLEVRYPVAKTGVVAVLKGGKPGAVIALRADIDALPVYERVAIPFASKVTTEFNGQKVNVMHACGHDSHTAMLMATAKMLSAMQKEVPGTIVFLFQPAEEGLPGTEEGGAPLMIKEGALDNPKVEAVFGIHISSQTPVGTIKYKSGAFMASSDWFTIKVNGKGSHGSQPWGGVDPIAASAQIIEGLQHIVSRQMDLT
;
A
#
# COMPACT_ATOMS: atom_id res chain seq x y z
N MET A 1 -20.79 -45.58 -42.39
CA MET A 1 -19.94 -44.44 -42.78
C MET A 1 -19.86 -43.51 -41.59
N ARG A 2 -18.74 -43.53 -40.84
CA ARG A 2 -18.49 -42.71 -39.65
C ARG A 2 -17.86 -41.38 -40.13
N LYS A 3 -18.55 -40.26 -39.94
CA LYS A 3 -18.02 -38.93 -40.22
C LYS A 3 -17.09 -38.55 -39.07
N ILE A 4 -15.76 -38.45 -39.36
CA ILE A 4 -14.77 -37.92 -38.45
C ILE A 4 -14.83 -36.40 -38.57
N PHE A 5 -15.28 -35.71 -37.48
CA PHE A 5 -15.18 -34.28 -37.34
C PHE A 5 -13.75 -33.95 -36.87
N LEU A 6 -12.95 -33.35 -37.74
CA LEU A 6 -11.62 -32.81 -37.40
C LEU A 6 -11.84 -31.42 -36.80
N SER A 7 -11.76 -31.32 -35.46
CA SER A 7 -11.78 -30.04 -34.78
C SER A 7 -10.40 -29.38 -34.90
N LEU A 8 -10.31 -28.35 -35.72
CA LEU A 8 -9.09 -27.52 -35.86
C LEU A 8 -8.96 -26.66 -34.60
N LEU A 9 -8.06 -27.05 -33.69
CA LEU A 9 -7.70 -26.25 -32.51
C LEU A 9 -6.75 -25.12 -32.98
N VAL A 10 -7.29 -23.90 -33.15
CA VAL A 10 -6.49 -22.69 -33.43
C VAL A 10 -5.82 -22.29 -32.10
N LEU A 11 -4.55 -22.63 -31.93
CA LEU A 11 -3.73 -22.11 -30.86
C LEU A 11 -3.39 -20.64 -31.20
N VAL A 12 -4.11 -19.70 -30.62
CA VAL A 12 -3.74 -18.28 -30.62
C VAL A 12 -2.63 -18.13 -29.57
N THR A 13 -1.38 -18.15 -30.03
CA THR A 13 -0.25 -17.73 -29.20
C THR A 13 -0.34 -16.21 -29.05
N LEU A 14 -0.82 -15.74 -27.89
CA LEU A 14 -0.67 -14.35 -27.48
C LEU A 14 0.82 -14.11 -27.19
N SER A 15 1.57 -13.74 -28.22
CA SER A 15 2.91 -13.18 -28.04
C SER A 15 2.72 -11.83 -27.34
N SER A 16 3.01 -11.76 -26.04
CA SER A 16 3.18 -10.47 -25.37
C SER A 16 4.39 -9.78 -25.99
N ILE A 17 4.15 -8.86 -26.90
CA ILE A 17 5.21 -8.00 -27.43
C ILE A 17 5.54 -7.04 -26.30
N ALA A 18 6.68 -7.29 -25.61
CA ALA A 18 7.24 -6.29 -24.72
C ALA A 18 7.49 -5.03 -25.54
N GLN A 19 6.78 -3.94 -25.23
CA GLN A 19 6.97 -2.68 -25.91
C GLN A 19 8.34 -2.14 -25.51
N ASP A 20 9.15 -1.73 -26.48
CA ASP A 20 10.42 -1.05 -26.20
C ASP A 20 10.16 0.20 -25.36
N LEU A 21 10.97 0.39 -24.32
CA LEU A 21 10.91 1.60 -23.50
C LEU A 21 11.22 2.83 -24.38
N PRO A 22 10.59 3.99 -24.11
CA PRO A 22 10.91 5.23 -24.79
C PRO A 22 12.41 5.53 -24.78
N LYS A 23 12.97 6.06 -25.87
CA LYS A 23 14.42 6.29 -26.02
C LYS A 23 15.03 7.17 -24.92
N ASN A 24 14.24 8.08 -24.34
CA ASN A 24 14.65 9.00 -23.28
C ASN A 24 14.46 8.42 -21.87
N TYR A 25 13.91 7.20 -21.71
CA TYR A 25 13.62 6.60 -20.39
C TYR A 25 14.85 6.57 -19.48
N ALA A 26 15.99 6.08 -19.99
CA ALA A 26 17.20 5.96 -19.19
C ALA A 26 17.77 7.32 -18.75
N SER A 27 17.65 8.36 -19.58
CA SER A 27 18.09 9.71 -19.20
C SER A 27 17.16 10.33 -18.15
N LEU A 28 15.84 10.17 -18.29
CA LEU A 28 14.86 10.64 -17.30
C LEU A 28 15.04 9.94 -15.95
N LEU A 29 15.29 8.63 -15.97
CA LEU A 29 15.56 7.87 -14.73
C LEU A 29 16.79 8.41 -14.01
N LYS A 30 17.90 8.63 -14.72
CA LYS A 30 19.13 9.19 -14.15
C LYS A 30 18.94 10.62 -13.63
N GLU A 31 18.08 11.40 -14.29
CA GLU A 31 17.78 12.77 -13.86
C GLU A 31 16.93 12.81 -12.58
N VAL A 32 15.93 11.91 -12.45
CA VAL A 32 15.01 11.89 -11.29
C VAL A 32 15.59 11.20 -10.07
N GLU A 33 16.59 10.33 -10.22
CA GLU A 33 17.15 9.51 -9.13
C GLU A 33 17.62 10.34 -7.90
N PRO A 34 18.34 11.46 -8.05
CA PRO A 34 18.72 12.28 -6.89
C PRO A 34 17.52 12.84 -6.13
N GLU A 35 16.47 13.26 -6.84
CA GLU A 35 15.23 13.76 -6.23
C GLU A 35 14.46 12.63 -5.53
N LEU A 36 14.38 11.45 -6.14
CA LEU A 36 13.75 10.27 -5.54
C LEU A 36 14.39 9.93 -4.20
N ILE A 37 15.74 9.93 -4.13
CA ILE A 37 16.49 9.70 -2.90
C ILE A 37 16.19 10.80 -1.87
N ALA A 38 16.14 12.06 -2.30
CA ALA A 38 15.81 13.18 -1.42
C ALA A 38 14.40 13.09 -0.86
N TRP A 39 13.38 12.77 -1.68
CA TRP A 39 12.01 12.57 -1.23
C TRP A 39 11.89 11.40 -0.25
N ARG A 40 12.50 10.27 -0.55
CA ARG A 40 12.53 9.11 0.36
C ARG A 40 13.08 9.49 1.73
N ARG A 41 14.20 10.21 1.78
CA ARG A 41 14.81 10.67 3.03
C ARG A 41 13.95 11.68 3.76
N HIS A 42 13.32 12.60 3.03
CA HIS A 42 12.39 13.58 3.60
C HIS A 42 11.20 12.90 4.29
N PHE A 43 10.51 11.97 3.63
CA PHE A 43 9.40 11.25 4.24
C PHE A 43 9.85 10.40 5.43
N HIS A 44 11.03 9.80 5.36
CA HIS A 44 11.60 9.04 6.48
C HIS A 44 11.89 9.91 7.70
N GLU A 45 12.38 11.13 7.49
CA GLU A 45 12.70 12.09 8.56
C GLU A 45 11.44 12.70 9.19
N PHE A 46 10.39 12.87 8.40
CA PHE A 46 9.14 13.52 8.81
C PHE A 46 7.90 12.61 8.62
N PRO A 47 7.89 11.41 9.23
CA PRO A 47 6.80 10.46 9.05
C PRO A 47 5.53 10.88 9.80
N GLU A 48 4.38 10.54 9.24
CA GLU A 48 3.07 10.78 9.83
C GLU A 48 2.26 9.49 9.91
N LEU A 49 1.49 9.31 11.00
CA LEU A 49 0.66 8.12 11.22
C LEU A 49 -0.60 8.12 10.33
N SER A 50 -1.21 6.95 10.20
CA SER A 50 -2.47 6.71 9.50
C SER A 50 -3.54 7.76 9.83
N ASN A 51 -4.20 8.33 8.81
CA ASN A 51 -5.15 9.45 8.89
C ASN A 51 -4.57 10.76 9.49
N ARG A 52 -3.27 10.87 9.63
CA ARG A 52 -2.56 12.07 10.13
C ARG A 52 -1.50 12.56 9.13
N GLU A 53 -1.47 12.00 7.93
CA GLU A 53 -0.49 12.27 6.86
C GLU A 53 -0.77 13.63 6.16
N VAL A 54 -1.07 14.65 6.96
CA VAL A 54 -1.51 15.97 6.44
C VAL A 54 -0.39 16.67 5.68
N ASN A 55 0.82 16.70 6.24
CA ASN A 55 1.97 17.32 5.58
C ASN A 55 2.49 16.45 4.45
N THR A 56 2.49 15.14 4.61
CA THR A 56 2.87 14.17 3.59
C THR A 56 1.97 14.29 2.37
N GLY A 57 0.65 14.21 2.55
CA GLY A 57 -0.32 14.35 1.47
C GLY A 57 -0.25 15.71 0.78
N LYS A 58 -0.10 16.79 1.56
CA LYS A 58 0.08 18.13 1.01
C LYS A 58 1.36 18.26 0.19
N TYR A 59 2.49 17.74 0.68
CA TYR A 59 3.78 17.74 -0.03
C TYR A 59 3.66 17.04 -1.38
N ILE A 60 3.07 15.86 -1.40
CA ILE A 60 2.82 15.08 -2.62
C ILE A 60 1.94 15.87 -3.59
N ALA A 61 0.81 16.39 -3.12
CA ALA A 61 -0.13 17.13 -3.95
C ALA A 61 0.47 18.40 -4.56
N ASP A 62 1.23 19.15 -3.76
CA ASP A 62 1.89 20.38 -4.22
C ASP A 62 2.97 20.07 -5.26
N PHE A 63 3.75 19.02 -5.07
CA PHE A 63 4.70 18.55 -6.09
C PHE A 63 4.00 18.13 -7.39
N LEU A 64 2.98 17.29 -7.30
CA LEU A 64 2.27 16.78 -8.49
C LEU A 64 1.61 17.93 -9.30
N LYS A 65 1.14 18.97 -8.64
CA LYS A 65 0.59 20.18 -9.31
C LYS A 65 1.64 20.97 -10.10
N THR A 66 2.93 20.79 -9.82
CA THR A 66 4.00 21.39 -10.64
C THR A 66 4.25 20.68 -11.95
N LEU A 67 3.79 19.43 -12.06
CA LEU A 67 4.01 18.60 -13.23
C LEU A 67 2.98 18.90 -14.33
N PRO A 68 3.39 19.02 -15.60
CA PRO A 68 2.45 19.24 -16.70
C PRO A 68 1.54 18.04 -16.92
N ASN A 69 0.35 18.26 -17.45
CA ASN A 69 -0.60 17.24 -17.89
C ASN A 69 -1.19 16.36 -16.76
N LEU A 70 -1.02 16.73 -15.50
CA LEU A 70 -1.60 16.03 -14.34
C LEU A 70 -2.82 16.78 -13.80
N GLU A 71 -3.93 16.08 -13.66
CA GLU A 71 -5.12 16.56 -12.94
C GLU A 71 -5.03 16.01 -11.51
N VAL A 72 -4.87 16.88 -10.49
CA VAL A 72 -4.61 16.48 -9.09
C VAL A 72 -5.82 16.75 -8.21
N ARG A 73 -6.29 15.75 -7.49
CA ARG A 73 -7.32 15.83 -6.43
C ARG A 73 -6.66 15.63 -5.07
N TYR A 74 -6.85 16.56 -4.16
CA TYR A 74 -6.38 16.54 -2.77
C TYR A 74 -7.27 17.43 -1.91
N PRO A 75 -7.65 17.02 -0.68
CA PRO A 75 -7.45 15.68 -0.12
C PRO A 75 -8.45 14.64 -0.65
N VAL A 76 -8.08 13.37 -0.65
CA VAL A 76 -8.93 12.21 -0.90
C VAL A 76 -8.75 11.24 0.26
N ALA A 77 -9.80 10.68 0.80
CA ALA A 77 -9.77 9.82 1.99
C ALA A 77 -9.00 10.50 3.16
N LYS A 78 -9.32 11.76 3.44
CA LYS A 78 -8.74 12.67 4.44
C LYS A 78 -7.39 13.27 4.03
N THR A 79 -6.38 12.45 3.71
CA THR A 79 -4.98 12.91 3.52
C THR A 79 -4.34 12.38 2.24
N GLY A 80 -4.97 11.43 1.57
CA GLY A 80 -4.47 10.86 0.34
C GLY A 80 -4.58 11.78 -0.87
N VAL A 81 -3.90 11.39 -1.95
CA VAL A 81 -3.84 12.14 -3.21
C VAL A 81 -4.18 11.24 -4.38
N VAL A 82 -4.96 11.75 -5.33
CA VAL A 82 -5.21 11.11 -6.62
C VAL A 82 -4.77 12.06 -7.72
N ALA A 83 -3.95 11.56 -8.66
CA ALA A 83 -3.60 12.33 -9.84
C ALA A 83 -3.86 11.52 -11.11
N VAL A 84 -4.28 12.18 -12.18
CA VAL A 84 -4.63 11.55 -13.46
C VAL A 84 -3.77 12.14 -14.56
N LEU A 85 -3.08 11.26 -15.30
CA LEU A 85 -2.34 11.56 -16.51
C LEU A 85 -3.05 10.95 -17.72
N LYS A 86 -3.59 11.76 -18.59
CA LYS A 86 -4.11 11.30 -19.89
C LYS A 86 -2.95 11.13 -20.85
N GLY A 87 -2.65 9.91 -21.23
CA GLY A 87 -1.60 9.58 -22.18
C GLY A 87 -1.89 10.08 -23.59
N GLY A 88 -0.85 10.14 -24.42
CA GLY A 88 -0.95 10.60 -25.81
C GLY A 88 -1.36 9.53 -26.82
N LYS A 89 -1.48 8.27 -26.37
CA LYS A 89 -1.84 7.12 -27.23
C LYS A 89 -3.06 6.40 -26.66
N PRO A 90 -3.88 5.74 -27.50
CA PRO A 90 -4.97 4.90 -27.01
C PRO A 90 -4.46 3.77 -26.11
N GLY A 91 -5.24 3.41 -25.09
CA GLY A 91 -4.91 2.33 -24.17
C GLY A 91 -5.89 2.24 -22.99
N ALA A 92 -5.65 1.30 -22.11
CA ALA A 92 -6.43 1.06 -20.91
C ALA A 92 -6.24 2.17 -19.85
N VAL A 93 -7.14 2.20 -18.88
CA VAL A 93 -7.01 3.02 -17.68
C VAL A 93 -6.42 2.15 -16.57
N ILE A 94 -5.20 2.43 -16.17
CA ILE A 94 -4.53 1.71 -15.08
C ILE A 94 -4.21 2.63 -13.91
N ALA A 95 -4.20 2.09 -12.70
CA ALA A 95 -3.75 2.82 -11.53
C ALA A 95 -2.41 2.28 -11.03
N LEU A 96 -1.57 3.19 -10.57
CA LEU A 96 -0.34 2.91 -9.82
C LEU A 96 -0.53 3.39 -8.39
N ARG A 97 -0.29 2.51 -7.41
CA ARG A 97 -0.57 2.76 -5.99
C ARG A 97 0.70 2.75 -5.16
N ALA A 98 0.81 3.72 -4.28
CA ALA A 98 1.70 3.71 -3.12
C ALA A 98 0.94 4.10 -1.86
N ASP A 99 1.24 3.46 -0.73
CA ASP A 99 0.86 3.88 0.59
C ASP A 99 1.76 5.01 1.08
N ILE A 100 1.26 5.85 2.03
CA ILE A 100 1.98 7.06 2.46
C ILE A 100 2.10 7.23 3.97
N ASP A 101 1.47 6.36 4.76
CA ASP A 101 1.46 6.43 6.21
C ASP A 101 2.65 5.70 6.86
N ALA A 102 2.94 6.06 8.10
CA ALA A 102 3.99 5.49 8.92
C ALA A 102 3.42 4.79 10.16
N LEU A 103 4.28 4.10 10.89
CA LEU A 103 3.95 3.28 12.05
C LEU A 103 4.35 3.94 13.38
N PRO A 104 3.66 3.64 14.49
CA PRO A 104 4.02 4.06 15.84
C PRO A 104 5.23 3.26 16.37
N VAL A 105 6.37 3.37 15.69
CA VAL A 105 7.60 2.61 15.95
C VAL A 105 8.75 3.55 16.26
N TYR A 106 9.63 3.15 17.19
CA TYR A 106 10.84 3.90 17.53
C TYR A 106 11.95 3.62 16.52
N GLU A 107 12.52 4.68 15.94
CA GLU A 107 13.71 4.62 15.06
C GLU A 107 14.95 4.23 15.86
N ARG A 108 15.59 3.13 15.47
CA ARG A 108 16.79 2.60 16.17
C ARG A 108 18.09 2.79 15.38
N VAL A 109 17.98 3.25 14.13
CA VAL A 109 19.13 3.37 13.24
C VAL A 109 19.68 4.79 13.28
N ALA A 110 20.99 4.91 13.53
CA ALA A 110 21.69 6.20 13.54
C ALA A 110 22.07 6.62 12.13
N ILE A 111 21.11 7.18 11.39
CA ILE A 111 21.31 7.75 10.04
C ILE A 111 20.99 9.24 10.05
N PRO A 112 21.56 10.04 9.11
CA PRO A 112 21.38 11.50 9.11
C PRO A 112 19.93 11.97 9.01
N PHE A 113 19.05 11.17 8.41
CA PHE A 113 17.62 11.42 8.21
C PHE A 113 16.73 10.52 9.08
N ALA A 114 17.26 10.00 10.20
CA ALA A 114 16.46 9.21 11.15
C ALA A 114 15.32 10.04 11.73
N SER A 115 14.14 9.44 11.85
CA SER A 115 12.97 10.09 12.45
C SER A 115 13.20 10.40 13.94
N LYS A 116 12.83 11.62 14.33
CA LYS A 116 12.73 12.08 15.73
C LYS A 116 11.30 12.47 16.08
N VAL A 117 10.36 12.15 15.22
CA VAL A 117 8.96 12.52 15.37
C VAL A 117 8.35 11.75 16.53
N THR A 118 7.63 12.47 17.37
CA THR A 118 6.77 11.91 18.42
C THR A 118 5.39 12.52 18.31
N THR A 119 4.36 11.71 18.52
CA THR A 119 2.96 12.15 18.50
C THR A 119 2.13 11.36 19.50
N GLU A 120 0.84 11.66 19.57
CA GLU A 120 -0.13 10.88 20.32
C GLU A 120 -0.86 9.91 19.40
N PHE A 121 -0.95 8.64 19.79
CA PHE A 121 -1.72 7.61 19.10
C PHE A 121 -2.51 6.79 20.12
N ASN A 122 -3.84 6.74 19.96
CA ASN A 122 -4.75 6.05 20.88
C ASN A 122 -4.54 6.44 22.37
N GLY A 123 -4.32 7.73 22.65
CA GLY A 123 -4.10 8.25 24.00
C GLY A 123 -2.71 7.98 24.59
N GLN A 124 -1.76 7.50 23.81
CA GLN A 124 -0.39 7.24 24.23
C GLN A 124 0.61 8.03 23.39
N LYS A 125 1.65 8.58 24.05
CA LYS A 125 2.77 9.20 23.35
C LYS A 125 3.63 8.11 22.69
N VAL A 126 3.81 8.20 21.38
CA VAL A 126 4.58 7.24 20.58
C VAL A 126 5.62 7.94 19.71
N ASN A 127 6.66 7.23 19.34
CA ASN A 127 7.56 7.61 18.27
C ASN A 127 6.95 7.18 16.93
N VAL A 128 7.37 7.83 15.85
CA VAL A 128 6.86 7.52 14.50
C VAL A 128 8.02 7.22 13.57
N MET A 129 7.90 6.17 12.77
CA MET A 129 8.91 5.76 11.79
C MET A 129 8.26 5.10 10.58
N HIS A 130 8.77 5.33 9.38
CA HIS A 130 8.48 4.50 8.22
C HIS A 130 9.19 3.14 8.33
N ALA A 131 8.64 2.22 9.14
CA ALA A 131 9.21 0.89 9.37
C ALA A 131 8.77 -0.15 8.34
N CYS A 132 7.74 0.13 7.54
CA CYS A 132 7.24 -0.74 6.46
C CYS A 132 7.80 -0.37 5.08
N GLY A 133 8.33 0.85 4.92
CA GLY A 133 8.96 1.30 3.68
C GLY A 133 8.09 2.15 2.77
N HIS A 134 6.98 2.69 3.27
CA HIS A 134 6.06 3.54 2.51
C HIS A 134 6.72 4.85 2.06
N ASP A 135 7.75 5.34 2.75
CA ASP A 135 8.62 6.43 2.29
C ASP A 135 9.25 6.14 0.92
N SER A 136 9.67 4.89 0.70
CA SER A 136 10.22 4.45 -0.57
C SER A 136 9.16 4.28 -1.64
N HIS A 137 7.99 3.72 -1.29
CA HIS A 137 6.87 3.55 -2.21
C HIS A 137 6.36 4.91 -2.71
N THR A 138 6.16 5.86 -1.79
CA THR A 138 5.76 7.24 -2.09
C THR A 138 6.76 7.91 -3.04
N ALA A 139 8.06 7.87 -2.72
CA ALA A 139 9.10 8.48 -3.53
C ALA A 139 9.19 7.86 -4.94
N MET A 140 9.07 6.53 -5.05
CA MET A 140 9.03 5.85 -6.34
C MET A 140 7.82 6.25 -7.19
N LEU A 141 6.65 6.40 -6.58
CA LEU A 141 5.44 6.80 -7.31
C LEU A 141 5.51 8.27 -7.75
N MET A 142 6.09 9.17 -6.94
CA MET A 142 6.36 10.56 -7.32
C MET A 142 7.33 10.65 -8.50
N ALA A 143 8.42 9.88 -8.46
CA ALA A 143 9.39 9.80 -9.55
C ALA A 143 8.74 9.26 -10.84
N THR A 144 7.92 8.23 -10.71
CA THR A 144 7.16 7.66 -11.84
C THR A 144 6.21 8.69 -12.44
N ALA A 145 5.49 9.46 -11.60
CA ALA A 145 4.60 10.53 -12.08
C ALA A 145 5.38 11.61 -12.85
N LYS A 146 6.55 12.03 -12.35
CA LYS A 146 7.41 13.00 -13.04
C LYS A 146 7.87 12.48 -14.39
N MET A 147 8.37 11.25 -14.46
CA MET A 147 8.85 10.63 -15.69
C MET A 147 7.73 10.46 -16.73
N LEU A 148 6.57 9.91 -16.31
CA LEU A 148 5.44 9.69 -17.23
C LEU A 148 4.82 11.01 -17.70
N SER A 149 4.77 12.03 -16.85
CA SER A 149 4.34 13.37 -17.24
C SER A 149 5.25 13.95 -18.36
N ALA A 150 6.58 13.79 -18.21
CA ALA A 150 7.54 14.23 -19.24
C ALA A 150 7.42 13.43 -20.55
N MET A 151 6.98 12.17 -20.49
CA MET A 151 6.77 11.29 -21.64
C MET A 151 5.29 11.18 -22.06
N GLN A 152 4.42 12.08 -21.64
CA GLN A 152 2.96 11.99 -21.78
C GLN A 152 2.51 11.56 -23.18
N LYS A 153 3.12 12.10 -24.24
CA LYS A 153 2.77 11.79 -25.64
C LYS A 153 3.02 10.33 -26.04
N GLU A 154 3.90 9.66 -25.31
CA GLU A 154 4.30 8.27 -25.56
C GLU A 154 3.53 7.28 -24.69
N VAL A 155 2.88 7.76 -23.63
CA VAL A 155 2.11 6.92 -22.68
C VAL A 155 0.83 6.44 -23.34
N PRO A 156 0.58 5.11 -23.39
CA PRO A 156 -0.70 4.57 -23.83
C PRO A 156 -1.74 4.64 -22.70
N GLY A 157 -2.98 4.95 -23.06
CA GLY A 157 -4.10 4.98 -22.13
C GLY A 157 -4.06 6.12 -21.12
N THR A 158 -4.56 5.86 -19.94
CA THR A 158 -4.59 6.82 -18.83
C THR A 158 -3.98 6.20 -17.59
N ILE A 159 -3.14 6.95 -16.89
CA ILE A 159 -2.54 6.53 -15.63
C ILE A 159 -3.18 7.29 -14.48
N VAL A 160 -3.67 6.55 -13.48
CA VAL A 160 -4.17 7.11 -12.22
C VAL A 160 -3.14 6.82 -11.14
N PHE A 161 -2.60 7.86 -10.53
CA PHE A 161 -1.67 7.75 -9.39
C PHE A 161 -2.46 7.81 -8.09
N LEU A 162 -2.35 6.79 -7.27
CA LEU A 162 -3.04 6.65 -5.98
C LEU A 162 -2.02 6.70 -4.85
N PHE A 163 -1.96 7.81 -4.14
CA PHE A 163 -1.21 7.93 -2.90
C PHE A 163 -2.16 7.67 -1.75
N GLN A 164 -2.16 6.42 -1.28
CA GLN A 164 -3.15 5.90 -0.33
C GLN A 164 -2.73 6.19 1.10
N PRO A 165 -3.58 6.88 1.91
CA PRO A 165 -3.34 7.03 3.33
C PRO A 165 -3.78 5.78 4.11
N ALA A 166 -3.39 5.72 5.39
CA ALA A 166 -3.93 4.80 6.39
C ALA A 166 -3.99 3.33 5.96
N GLU A 167 -2.86 2.79 5.51
CA GLU A 167 -2.70 1.37 5.16
C GLU A 167 -2.43 0.53 6.41
N GLU A 168 -1.60 1.03 7.34
CA GLU A 168 -1.09 0.32 8.51
C GLU A 168 -2.13 0.14 9.64
N GLY A 169 -3.26 0.80 9.54
CA GLY A 169 -4.34 0.71 10.50
C GLY A 169 -4.91 2.05 10.92
N LEU A 170 -6.19 2.05 11.24
CA LEU A 170 -6.94 3.26 11.54
C LEU A 170 -6.93 3.56 13.04
N PRO A 171 -6.79 4.84 13.44
CA PRO A 171 -6.96 5.21 14.84
C PRO A 171 -8.39 4.96 15.32
N GLY A 172 -8.56 4.20 16.39
CA GLY A 172 -9.86 3.94 17.00
C GLY A 172 -10.88 3.34 16.01
N THR A 173 -11.98 4.06 15.76
CA THR A 173 -13.07 3.64 14.86
C THR A 173 -13.17 4.53 13.63
N GLU A 174 -12.11 5.22 13.26
CA GLU A 174 -12.12 6.13 12.10
C GLU A 174 -12.26 5.35 10.78
N GLU A 175 -12.95 5.95 9.82
CA GLU A 175 -12.89 5.50 8.41
C GLU A 175 -11.62 6.06 7.76
N GLY A 176 -11.05 5.33 6.80
CA GLY A 176 -9.85 5.75 6.07
C GLY A 176 -9.36 4.71 5.07
N GLY A 177 -8.13 4.89 4.61
CA GLY A 177 -7.44 3.94 3.75
C GLY A 177 -8.08 3.70 2.39
N ALA A 178 -7.76 2.56 1.79
CA ALA A 178 -8.27 2.18 0.46
C ALA A 178 -9.80 2.13 0.39
N PRO A 179 -10.54 1.61 1.40
CA PRO A 179 -12.01 1.59 1.37
C PRO A 179 -12.60 3.00 1.23
N LEU A 180 -12.08 3.99 1.96
CA LEU A 180 -12.55 5.36 1.86
C LEU A 180 -12.18 6.01 0.52
N MET A 181 -10.98 5.75 -0.01
CA MET A 181 -10.59 6.20 -1.35
C MET A 181 -11.54 5.68 -2.43
N ILE A 182 -11.93 4.41 -2.36
CA ILE A 182 -12.88 3.79 -3.30
C ILE A 182 -14.26 4.45 -3.14
N LYS A 183 -14.75 4.61 -1.92
CA LYS A 183 -16.03 5.28 -1.62
C LYS A 183 -16.08 6.72 -2.16
N GLU A 184 -14.94 7.42 -2.18
CA GLU A 184 -14.78 8.77 -2.73
C GLU A 184 -14.47 8.79 -4.25
N GLY A 185 -14.60 7.64 -4.93
CA GLY A 185 -14.50 7.52 -6.38
C GLY A 185 -13.08 7.59 -6.94
N ALA A 186 -12.08 7.15 -6.19
CA ALA A 186 -10.68 7.15 -6.66
C ALA A 186 -10.47 6.23 -7.86
N LEU A 187 -11.33 5.22 -8.05
CA LEU A 187 -11.28 4.25 -9.15
C LEU A 187 -12.35 4.45 -10.24
N ASP A 188 -13.19 5.49 -10.13
CA ASP A 188 -14.36 5.65 -11.00
C ASP A 188 -14.20 6.74 -12.06
N ASN A 189 -13.42 7.77 -11.80
CA ASN A 189 -13.21 8.89 -12.70
C ASN A 189 -11.73 9.21 -12.93
N PRO A 190 -11.13 8.64 -14.00
CA PRO A 190 -11.67 7.66 -14.94
C PRO A 190 -11.83 6.27 -14.30
N LYS A 191 -12.69 5.42 -14.89
CA LYS A 191 -12.88 4.05 -14.39
C LYS A 191 -11.62 3.22 -14.61
N VAL A 192 -11.00 2.80 -13.52
CA VAL A 192 -9.76 2.02 -13.51
C VAL A 192 -10.04 0.55 -13.85
N GLU A 193 -9.25 -0.01 -14.76
CA GLU A 193 -9.36 -1.41 -15.20
C GLU A 193 -8.42 -2.35 -14.43
N ALA A 194 -7.26 -1.84 -14.00
CA ALA A 194 -6.30 -2.60 -13.19
C ALA A 194 -5.51 -1.67 -12.26
N VAL A 195 -5.14 -2.20 -11.09
CA VAL A 195 -4.30 -1.49 -10.11
C VAL A 195 -2.99 -2.25 -9.93
N PHE A 196 -1.88 -1.53 -9.98
CA PHE A 196 -0.55 -2.05 -9.71
C PHE A 196 0.06 -1.34 -8.49
N GLY A 197 0.69 -2.13 -7.62
CA GLY A 197 1.47 -1.64 -6.49
C GLY A 197 2.74 -2.45 -6.34
N ILE A 198 3.77 -1.85 -5.74
CA ILE A 198 5.03 -2.51 -5.38
C ILE A 198 5.21 -2.35 -3.88
N HIS A 199 5.66 -3.42 -3.22
CA HIS A 199 6.08 -3.35 -1.82
C HIS A 199 7.54 -3.75 -1.70
N ILE A 200 8.36 -2.94 -1.02
CA ILE A 200 9.74 -3.33 -0.71
C ILE A 200 9.75 -4.47 0.32
N SER A 201 10.79 -5.31 0.29
CA SER A 201 10.94 -6.41 1.24
C SER A 201 12.40 -6.57 1.62
N SER A 202 12.69 -6.56 2.91
CA SER A 202 14.03 -6.82 3.44
C SER A 202 14.57 -8.22 3.11
N GLN A 203 13.68 -9.15 2.74
CA GLN A 203 14.03 -10.53 2.37
C GLN A 203 14.23 -10.73 0.87
N THR A 204 14.07 -9.68 0.07
CA THR A 204 14.27 -9.76 -1.39
C THR A 204 15.56 -9.03 -1.76
N PRO A 205 16.52 -9.70 -2.42
CA PRO A 205 17.77 -9.06 -2.84
C PRO A 205 17.52 -7.85 -3.74
N VAL A 206 18.34 -6.81 -3.58
CA VAL A 206 18.30 -5.63 -4.44
C VAL A 206 18.46 -6.03 -5.92
N GLY A 207 17.69 -5.39 -6.80
CA GLY A 207 17.65 -5.72 -8.23
C GLY A 207 16.73 -6.89 -8.58
N THR A 208 16.05 -7.49 -7.60
CA THR A 208 15.10 -8.58 -7.80
C THR A 208 13.66 -8.10 -7.57
N ILE A 209 12.75 -8.50 -8.46
CA ILE A 209 11.31 -8.33 -8.30
C ILE A 209 10.68 -9.72 -8.20
N LYS A 210 9.85 -9.92 -7.16
CA LYS A 210 9.06 -11.15 -7.00
C LYS A 210 7.62 -10.87 -7.37
N TYR A 211 6.99 -11.79 -8.08
CA TYR A 211 5.56 -11.74 -8.37
C TYR A 211 4.98 -13.16 -8.36
N LYS A 212 3.68 -13.25 -8.18
CA LYS A 212 2.94 -14.54 -8.16
C LYS A 212 1.57 -14.32 -8.81
N SER A 213 1.11 -15.27 -9.58
CA SER A 213 -0.27 -15.34 -10.04
C SER A 213 -1.18 -15.82 -8.90
N GLY A 214 -2.39 -15.27 -8.80
CA GLY A 214 -3.31 -15.56 -7.71
C GLY A 214 -3.01 -14.75 -6.44
N ALA A 215 -3.44 -15.25 -5.29
CA ALA A 215 -3.22 -14.58 -4.01
C ALA A 215 -1.73 -14.45 -3.70
N PHE A 216 -1.27 -13.24 -3.43
CA PHE A 216 0.14 -12.91 -3.20
C PHE A 216 0.38 -12.28 -1.83
N MET A 217 -0.47 -11.36 -1.40
CA MET A 217 -0.39 -10.70 -0.10
C MET A 217 -1.39 -11.34 0.87
N ALA A 218 -1.03 -11.42 2.16
CA ALA A 218 -1.94 -11.88 3.20
C ALA A 218 -3.06 -10.87 3.47
N SER A 219 -4.23 -11.34 3.86
CA SER A 219 -5.25 -10.50 4.49
C SER A 219 -5.02 -10.41 5.99
N SER A 220 -5.51 -9.34 6.61
CA SER A 220 -5.45 -9.12 8.06
C SER A 220 -6.84 -8.75 8.56
N ASP A 221 -7.31 -9.48 9.56
CA ASP A 221 -8.59 -9.23 10.24
C ASP A 221 -8.34 -8.98 11.72
N TRP A 222 -8.90 -7.88 12.23
CA TRP A 222 -8.73 -7.48 13.64
C TRP A 222 -10.01 -7.75 14.40
N PHE A 223 -9.91 -8.45 15.53
CA PHE A 223 -11.03 -8.68 16.43
C PHE A 223 -10.59 -8.55 17.88
N THR A 224 -11.54 -8.25 18.75
CA THR A 224 -11.31 -8.15 20.20
C THR A 224 -12.22 -9.13 20.92
N ILE A 225 -11.64 -9.97 21.77
CA ILE A 225 -12.38 -10.88 22.65
C ILE A 225 -12.26 -10.37 24.07
N LYS A 226 -13.40 -10.04 24.70
CA LYS A 226 -13.48 -9.68 26.12
C LYS A 226 -13.94 -10.88 26.92
N VAL A 227 -13.05 -11.43 27.74
CA VAL A 227 -13.36 -12.57 28.66
C VAL A 227 -13.70 -12.00 30.01
N ASN A 228 -14.95 -12.21 30.44
CA ASN A 228 -15.41 -11.78 31.76
C ASN A 228 -15.33 -12.94 32.78
N GLY A 229 -14.66 -12.68 33.88
CA GLY A 229 -14.50 -13.63 34.97
C GLY A 229 -15.36 -13.29 36.20
N LYS A 230 -15.23 -14.09 37.23
CA LYS A 230 -15.83 -13.89 38.56
C LYS A 230 -14.76 -14.10 39.60
N GLY A 231 -14.54 -13.09 40.46
CA GLY A 231 -13.61 -13.21 41.58
C GLY A 231 -14.05 -14.24 42.62
N SER A 232 -13.06 -14.85 43.31
CA SER A 232 -13.24 -15.77 44.44
C SER A 232 -12.14 -15.57 45.46
N HIS A 233 -12.32 -16.16 46.66
CA HIS A 233 -11.25 -16.21 47.64
C HIS A 233 -10.08 -17.08 47.14
N GLY A 234 -8.83 -16.64 47.36
CA GLY A 234 -7.65 -17.31 46.80
C GLY A 234 -7.51 -18.80 47.22
N SER A 235 -8.02 -19.19 48.42
CA SER A 235 -8.06 -20.59 48.85
C SER A 235 -9.28 -21.39 48.32
N GLN A 236 -10.19 -20.72 47.56
CA GLN A 236 -11.42 -21.32 47.05
C GLN A 236 -11.63 -20.96 45.57
N PRO A 237 -10.68 -21.27 44.67
CA PRO A 237 -10.72 -20.87 43.30
C PRO A 237 -11.93 -21.43 42.51
N TRP A 238 -12.46 -22.57 42.96
CA TRP A 238 -13.67 -23.19 42.39
C TRP A 238 -14.95 -22.35 42.57
N GLY A 239 -14.95 -21.36 43.45
CA GLY A 239 -16.09 -20.46 43.67
C GLY A 239 -16.15 -19.30 42.65
N GLY A 240 -15.14 -19.17 41.86
CA GLY A 240 -15.01 -18.12 40.82
C GLY A 240 -15.07 -18.63 39.38
N VAL A 241 -14.75 -17.74 38.45
CA VAL A 241 -14.49 -18.06 37.04
C VAL A 241 -13.21 -17.35 36.66
N ASP A 242 -12.15 -18.12 36.37
CA ASP A 242 -10.84 -17.59 36.05
C ASP A 242 -10.81 -17.15 34.55
N PRO A 243 -10.77 -15.85 34.25
CA PRO A 243 -10.74 -15.37 32.88
C PRO A 243 -9.39 -15.63 32.20
N ILE A 244 -8.29 -15.78 32.94
CA ILE A 244 -6.96 -16.05 32.37
C ILE A 244 -6.91 -17.51 31.88
N ALA A 245 -7.38 -18.46 32.67
CA ALA A 245 -7.45 -19.87 32.27
C ALA A 245 -8.36 -20.04 31.03
N ALA A 246 -9.52 -19.36 31.01
CA ALA A 246 -10.42 -19.37 29.86
C ALA A 246 -9.77 -18.73 28.63
N SER A 247 -9.07 -17.60 28.77
CA SER A 247 -8.35 -16.94 27.69
C SER A 247 -7.25 -17.83 27.10
N ALA A 248 -6.51 -18.54 27.93
CA ALA A 248 -5.46 -19.46 27.46
C ALA A 248 -6.04 -20.55 26.56
N GLN A 249 -7.18 -21.14 26.92
CA GLN A 249 -7.88 -22.15 26.09
C GLN A 249 -8.40 -21.57 24.79
N ILE A 250 -8.92 -20.34 24.80
CA ILE A 250 -9.37 -19.64 23.58
C ILE A 250 -8.19 -19.41 22.64
N ILE A 251 -7.05 -18.92 23.13
CA ILE A 251 -5.84 -18.69 22.33
C ILE A 251 -5.36 -20.00 21.71
N GLU A 252 -5.28 -21.07 22.48
CA GLU A 252 -4.88 -22.38 21.98
C GLU A 252 -5.85 -22.89 20.90
N GLY A 253 -7.16 -22.78 21.14
CA GLY A 253 -8.19 -23.17 20.18
C GLY A 253 -8.08 -22.41 18.86
N LEU A 254 -7.83 -21.11 18.90
CA LEU A 254 -7.64 -20.29 17.70
C LEU A 254 -6.40 -20.72 16.89
N GLN A 255 -5.29 -21.08 17.55
CA GLN A 255 -4.09 -21.58 16.86
C GLN A 255 -4.36 -22.91 16.14
N HIS A 256 -5.27 -23.75 16.63
CA HIS A 256 -5.63 -24.99 15.96
C HIS A 256 -6.39 -24.77 14.64
N ILE A 257 -7.12 -23.68 14.48
CA ILE A 257 -7.83 -23.38 13.24
C ILE A 257 -6.83 -23.28 12.08
N VAL A 258 -5.81 -22.42 12.21
CA VAL A 258 -4.79 -22.22 11.16
C VAL A 258 -3.98 -23.50 10.94
N SER A 259 -3.55 -24.16 12.01
CA SER A 259 -2.62 -25.30 11.92
C SER A 259 -3.27 -26.60 11.49
N ARG A 260 -4.61 -26.74 11.58
CA ARG A 260 -5.32 -28.03 11.39
C ARG A 260 -6.54 -27.98 10.48
N GLN A 261 -7.10 -26.80 10.22
CA GLN A 261 -8.39 -26.68 9.53
C GLN A 261 -8.32 -25.81 8.26
N MET A 262 -7.20 -25.11 8.03
CA MET A 262 -7.02 -24.28 6.85
C MET A 262 -6.01 -24.90 5.89
N ASP A 263 -6.34 -24.87 4.60
CA ASP A 263 -5.38 -25.11 3.52
C ASP A 263 -4.56 -23.81 3.32
N LEU A 264 -3.25 -23.91 3.52
CA LEU A 264 -2.30 -22.78 3.41
C LEU A 264 -1.53 -22.78 2.07
N THR A 265 -1.83 -23.69 1.13
CA THR A 265 -1.13 -23.83 -0.16
C THR A 265 -1.87 -23.21 -1.34
#